data_4c52302b7cda681ea67f7b23b39a926a
#
_entry.id   4c52302b7cda681ea67f7b23b39a926a
#
_cell.length_a   1.000
_cell.length_b   1.000
_cell.length_c   1.000
_cell.angle_alpha   90.00
_cell.angle_beta   90.00
_cell.angle_gamma   90.00
#
_symmetry.space_group_name_H-M   'P 1'
#
loop_
_entity.id
_entity.type
_entity.pdbx_description
1 polymer ?
#
loop_
_entity_poly.entity_id
_entity_poly.type
_entity_poly.pdbx_seq_one_letter_code
_entity_poly.pdbx_strand_id
1 'polypeptide(L)'
;MEVPVFSISPDPTCMYQTPALKEAVANIRRAIALKQGLSCIFGDNGFGKSSLLRYLASSYDHDDQYRVAMIAEKTNAPQFAFLKAISKEFDVAPQRSAIAQMDAIEEWLTEQHLAGKTVIVMIDEAQLLRLETMESIRSLLNYETHTEKLCQVVLAGQLDLRDRMLTRRYKAFKSRIVAPVVLELFSLDETLAMIAYRHEYWRVPNRFTHAAVERVHELTQGVPRDIVLMCGYALTLADERHSPQIGPELIDRAASKLLMKKEREAAVAAE
;
A
#
# COMPACT_ATOMS: atom_id res chain seq x y z
N MET A 1 2.98 -14.27 -25.11
CA MET A 1 3.33 -13.63 -23.84
C MET A 1 2.27 -14.06 -22.84
N GLU A 2 2.64 -14.81 -21.80
CA GLU A 2 1.67 -15.24 -20.78
C GLU A 2 1.12 -14.00 -20.05
N VAL A 3 -0.20 -13.94 -19.93
CA VAL A 3 -0.90 -12.85 -19.27
C VAL A 3 -0.78 -13.07 -17.76
N PRO A 4 -0.19 -12.13 -16.99
CA PRO A 4 0.07 -12.34 -15.56
C PRO A 4 -1.20 -12.09 -14.71
N VAL A 5 -2.26 -12.91 -14.90
CA VAL A 5 -3.54 -12.74 -14.20
C VAL A 5 -3.38 -12.63 -12.69
N PHE A 6 -2.49 -13.44 -12.12
CA PHE A 6 -2.16 -13.47 -10.70
C PHE A 6 -0.67 -13.16 -10.46
N SER A 7 -0.24 -11.97 -10.87
CA SER A 7 1.10 -11.46 -10.52
C SER A 7 1.16 -11.02 -9.06
N ILE A 8 2.27 -11.37 -8.39
CA ILE A 8 2.58 -10.93 -7.03
C ILE A 8 3.06 -9.47 -7.03
N SER A 9 3.62 -9.01 -8.15
CA SER A 9 4.01 -7.63 -8.30
C SER A 9 2.76 -6.75 -8.25
N PRO A 10 2.71 -5.76 -7.36
CA PRO A 10 1.54 -4.91 -7.25
C PRO A 10 1.40 -4.09 -8.54
N ASP A 11 0.44 -4.47 -9.37
CA ASP A 11 0.00 -3.68 -10.51
C ASP A 11 -1.11 -2.75 -10.03
N PRO A 12 -0.88 -1.43 -9.96
CA PRO A 12 -1.89 -0.49 -9.50
C PRO A 12 -3.13 -0.46 -10.40
N THR A 13 -2.99 -0.84 -11.67
CA THR A 13 -4.09 -0.80 -12.64
C THR A 13 -5.05 -1.98 -12.48
N CYS A 14 -4.57 -3.13 -11.99
CA CYS A 14 -5.35 -4.35 -11.76
C CYS A 14 -5.72 -4.55 -10.28
N MET A 15 -6.11 -3.46 -9.60
CA MET A 15 -6.51 -3.52 -8.20
C MET A 15 -8.02 -3.72 -8.05
N TYR A 16 -8.43 -4.90 -7.56
CA TYR A 16 -9.82 -5.12 -7.17
C TYR A 16 -10.16 -4.28 -5.93
N GLN A 17 -11.22 -3.52 -6.00
CA GLN A 17 -11.69 -2.67 -4.91
C GLN A 17 -13.04 -3.16 -4.40
N THR A 18 -13.07 -3.63 -3.17
CA THR A 18 -14.32 -3.88 -2.44
C THR A 18 -15.10 -2.58 -2.25
N PRO A 19 -16.41 -2.63 -1.94
CA PRO A 19 -17.18 -1.41 -1.63
C PRO A 19 -16.53 -0.59 -0.50
N ALA A 20 -16.07 -1.24 0.58
CA ALA A 20 -15.38 -0.59 1.69
C ALA A 20 -14.06 0.08 1.24
N LEU A 21 -13.29 -0.59 0.38
CA LEU A 21 -12.05 -0.02 -0.14
C LEU A 21 -12.29 1.16 -1.08
N LYS A 22 -13.35 1.13 -1.89
CA LYS A 22 -13.76 2.29 -2.73
C LYS A 22 -14.09 3.51 -1.88
N GLU A 23 -14.83 3.32 -0.80
CA GLU A 23 -15.15 4.39 0.16
C GLU A 23 -13.88 4.92 0.84
N ALA A 24 -12.99 4.03 1.28
CA ALA A 24 -11.70 4.40 1.87
C ALA A 24 -10.84 5.25 0.92
N VAL A 25 -10.72 4.83 -0.34
CA VAL A 25 -10.04 5.58 -1.41
C VAL A 25 -10.66 6.96 -1.59
N ALA A 26 -11.99 7.05 -1.66
CA ALA A 26 -12.70 8.32 -1.81
C ALA A 26 -12.43 9.27 -0.63
N ASN A 27 -12.42 8.75 0.60
CA ASN A 27 -12.14 9.52 1.81
C ASN A 27 -10.68 10.05 1.82
N ILE A 28 -9.70 9.22 1.45
CA ILE A 28 -8.30 9.66 1.34
C ILE A 28 -8.15 10.73 0.25
N ARG A 29 -8.71 10.51 -0.94
CA ARG A 29 -8.67 11.49 -2.04
C ARG A 29 -9.32 12.82 -1.64
N ARG A 30 -10.46 12.77 -0.93
CA ARG A 30 -11.11 13.96 -0.40
C ARG A 30 -10.23 14.68 0.62
N ALA A 31 -9.58 13.98 1.54
CA ALA A 31 -8.66 14.59 2.51
C ALA A 31 -7.48 15.27 1.81
N ILE A 32 -6.93 14.67 0.75
CA ILE A 32 -5.87 15.26 -0.07
C ILE A 32 -6.38 16.50 -0.81
N ALA A 33 -7.51 16.42 -1.50
CA ALA A 33 -8.09 17.54 -2.26
C ALA A 33 -8.43 18.74 -1.38
N LEU A 34 -8.89 18.49 -0.14
CA LEU A 34 -9.18 19.52 0.87
C LEU A 34 -7.94 19.93 1.68
N LYS A 35 -6.75 19.44 1.33
CA LYS A 35 -5.47 19.75 1.97
C LYS A 35 -5.48 19.62 3.50
N GLN A 36 -6.05 18.51 3.99
CA GLN A 36 -6.30 18.30 5.42
C GLN A 36 -5.11 17.65 6.17
N GLY A 37 -4.07 17.25 5.47
CA GLY A 37 -2.80 16.80 6.05
C GLY A 37 -2.62 15.30 6.10
N LEU A 38 -3.11 14.58 7.12
CA LEU A 38 -2.72 13.20 7.40
C LEU A 38 -3.82 12.19 7.17
N SER A 39 -3.54 11.20 6.32
CA SER A 39 -4.32 9.98 6.15
C SER A 39 -3.51 8.76 6.57
N CYS A 40 -4.15 7.73 7.11
CA CYS A 40 -3.47 6.51 7.53
C CYS A 40 -4.20 5.27 7.02
N ILE A 41 -3.42 4.31 6.50
CA ILE A 41 -3.89 3.00 6.04
C ILE A 41 -3.26 1.93 6.95
N PHE A 42 -4.10 1.19 7.65
CA PHE A 42 -3.69 0.13 8.56
C PHE A 42 -4.15 -1.24 8.05
N GLY A 43 -3.39 -2.26 8.30
CA GLY A 43 -3.73 -3.64 7.98
C GLY A 43 -2.55 -4.56 8.15
N ASP A 44 -2.78 -5.85 8.29
CA ASP A 44 -1.71 -6.82 8.43
C ASP A 44 -0.97 -7.12 7.13
N ASN A 45 0.04 -7.98 7.20
CA ASN A 45 0.82 -8.37 6.04
C ASN A 45 -0.08 -9.07 5.00
N GLY A 46 0.07 -8.66 3.74
CA GLY A 46 -0.71 -9.24 2.65
C GLY A 46 -2.10 -8.62 2.42
N PHE A 47 -2.54 -7.66 3.24
CA PHE A 47 -3.86 -7.02 3.10
C PHE A 47 -3.96 -5.98 1.96
N GLY A 48 -2.86 -5.72 1.25
CA GLY A 48 -2.89 -4.86 0.07
C GLY A 48 -2.52 -3.39 0.33
N LYS A 49 -1.94 -3.03 1.49
CA LYS A 49 -1.51 -1.66 1.81
C LYS A 49 -0.64 -1.01 0.72
N SER A 50 0.43 -1.69 0.33
CA SER A 50 1.36 -1.21 -0.70
C SER A 50 0.70 -1.08 -2.08
N SER A 51 -0.23 -2.00 -2.39
CA SER A 51 -1.02 -1.93 -3.63
C SER A 51 -1.93 -0.70 -3.62
N LEU A 52 -2.58 -0.42 -2.48
CA LEU A 52 -3.43 0.74 -2.31
C LEU A 52 -2.64 2.05 -2.41
N LEU A 53 -1.46 2.14 -1.78
CA LEU A 53 -0.57 3.30 -1.91
C LEU A 53 -0.17 3.55 -3.37
N ARG A 54 0.25 2.50 -4.09
CA ARG A 54 0.63 2.62 -5.51
C ARG A 54 -0.56 3.00 -6.38
N TYR A 55 -1.75 2.45 -6.11
CA TYR A 55 -2.98 2.84 -6.80
C TYR A 55 -3.33 4.31 -6.56
N LEU A 56 -3.18 4.79 -5.33
CA LEU A 56 -3.38 6.22 -5.01
C LEU A 56 -2.33 7.08 -5.72
N ALA A 57 -1.05 6.72 -5.68
CA ALA A 57 0.02 7.45 -6.35
C ALA A 57 -0.23 7.55 -7.84
N SER A 58 -0.51 6.43 -8.52
CA SER A 58 -0.76 6.40 -9.96
C SER A 58 -1.97 7.24 -10.41
N SER A 59 -2.90 7.51 -9.48
CA SER A 59 -4.04 8.39 -9.80
C SER A 59 -3.64 9.86 -9.98
N TYR A 60 -2.44 10.25 -9.60
CA TYR A 60 -1.92 11.62 -9.68
C TYR A 60 -0.77 11.77 -10.68
N ASP A 61 -0.27 10.65 -11.28
CA ASP A 61 0.94 10.65 -12.13
C ASP A 61 0.81 11.52 -13.40
N HIS A 62 -0.41 11.77 -13.85
CA HIS A 62 -0.68 12.53 -15.08
C HIS A 62 -1.29 13.92 -14.82
N ASP A 63 -1.27 14.37 -13.57
CA ASP A 63 -1.83 15.66 -13.17
C ASP A 63 -0.73 16.58 -12.63
N ASP A 64 -0.36 17.57 -13.42
CA ASP A 64 0.68 18.55 -13.09
C ASP A 64 0.38 19.38 -11.83
N GLN A 65 -0.86 19.35 -11.33
CA GLN A 65 -1.24 20.00 -10.08
C GLN A 65 -0.71 19.26 -8.83
N TYR A 66 -0.27 18.01 -9.00
CA TYR A 66 0.22 17.19 -7.88
C TYR A 66 1.72 16.93 -8.00
N ARG A 67 2.37 16.85 -6.83
CA ARG A 67 3.74 16.38 -6.66
C ARG A 67 3.71 15.24 -5.65
N VAL A 68 4.00 14.02 -6.10
CA VAL A 68 3.91 12.81 -5.28
C VAL A 68 5.29 12.22 -5.05
N ALA A 69 5.63 12.01 -3.78
CA ALA A 69 6.80 11.21 -3.38
C ALA A 69 6.33 9.91 -2.72
N MET A 70 6.93 8.79 -3.09
CA MET A 70 6.64 7.49 -2.48
C MET A 70 7.89 6.92 -1.79
N ILE A 71 7.83 6.80 -0.47
CA ILE A 71 8.92 6.31 0.37
C ILE A 71 8.59 4.90 0.84
N ALA A 72 9.26 3.90 0.28
CA ALA A 72 9.07 2.49 0.62
C ALA A 72 10.33 1.86 1.24
N GLU A 73 11.52 2.20 0.75
CA GLU A 73 12.75 1.48 1.11
C GLU A 73 13.50 2.05 2.32
N LYS A 74 13.24 3.30 2.71
CA LYS A 74 14.03 4.02 3.73
C LYS A 74 13.24 4.37 4.98
N THR A 75 12.15 3.70 5.24
CA THR A 75 11.31 3.95 6.41
C THR A 75 12.02 3.73 7.73
N ASN A 76 12.91 2.74 7.83
CA ASN A 76 13.75 2.51 9.02
C ASN A 76 15.03 3.36 9.08
N ALA A 77 15.24 4.27 8.14
CA ALA A 77 16.44 5.11 8.11
C ALA A 77 16.46 6.12 9.27
N PRO A 78 17.66 6.59 9.69
CA PRO A 78 17.78 7.74 10.58
C PRO A 78 17.09 8.98 9.99
N GLN A 79 16.60 9.87 10.86
CA GLN A 79 15.86 11.08 10.51
C GLN A 79 16.44 11.82 9.28
N PHE A 80 17.72 12.12 9.30
CA PHE A 80 18.35 12.88 8.23
C PHE A 80 18.37 12.14 6.89
N ALA A 81 18.60 10.82 6.90
CA ALA A 81 18.57 10.00 5.70
C ALA A 81 17.14 9.89 5.13
N PHE A 82 16.13 9.85 6.00
CA PHE A 82 14.75 9.87 5.61
C PHE A 82 14.34 11.20 4.96
N LEU A 83 14.73 12.35 5.56
CA LEU A 83 14.49 13.67 4.98
C LEU A 83 15.17 13.82 3.61
N LYS A 84 16.41 13.32 3.46
CA LYS A 84 17.09 13.29 2.17
C LYS A 84 16.38 12.41 1.15
N ALA A 85 15.72 11.31 1.57
CA ALA A 85 14.94 10.48 0.67
C ALA A 85 13.74 11.26 0.12
N ILE A 86 12.99 11.95 0.98
CA ILE A 86 11.88 12.82 0.56
C ILE A 86 12.40 13.92 -0.39
N SER A 87 13.47 14.58 -0.02
CA SER A 87 14.07 15.67 -0.83
C SER A 87 14.48 15.19 -2.21
N LYS A 88 15.02 13.98 -2.31
CA LYS A 88 15.42 13.39 -3.59
C LYS A 88 14.24 13.17 -4.54
N GLU A 89 13.08 12.74 -4.00
CA GLU A 89 11.87 12.53 -4.81
C GLU A 89 11.31 13.84 -5.39
N PHE A 90 11.65 14.96 -4.76
CA PHE A 90 11.18 16.29 -5.15
C PHE A 90 12.28 17.19 -5.74
N ASP A 91 13.46 16.64 -6.03
CA ASP A 91 14.64 17.38 -6.52
C ASP A 91 15.06 18.54 -5.63
N VAL A 92 14.75 18.49 -4.32
CA VAL A 92 15.22 19.47 -3.33
C VAL A 92 16.70 19.21 -3.02
N ALA A 93 17.53 20.24 -3.13
CA ALA A 93 18.96 20.13 -2.94
C ALA A 93 19.34 19.59 -1.56
N PRO A 94 20.29 18.63 -1.47
CA PRO A 94 20.70 18.04 -0.21
C PRO A 94 21.44 19.05 0.66
N GLN A 95 21.09 19.10 1.94
CA GLN A 95 21.69 19.95 2.95
C GLN A 95 22.67 19.18 3.85
N ARG A 96 23.38 19.90 4.73
CA ARG A 96 24.42 19.32 5.62
C ARG A 96 23.88 18.82 6.96
N SER A 97 22.67 19.21 7.34
CA SER A 97 22.03 18.82 8.61
C SER A 97 20.54 18.54 8.43
N ALA A 98 19.94 17.83 9.39
CA ALA A 98 18.49 17.56 9.38
C ALA A 98 17.67 18.85 9.48
N ILE A 99 18.13 19.82 10.25
CA ILE A 99 17.47 21.12 10.40
C ILE A 99 17.48 21.85 9.07
N ALA A 100 18.65 22.07 8.48
CA ALA A 100 18.76 22.75 7.19
C ALA A 100 18.00 22.01 6.06
N GLN A 101 17.89 20.66 6.15
CA GLN A 101 17.10 19.90 5.19
C GLN A 101 15.59 20.13 5.37
N MET A 102 15.12 20.26 6.62
CA MET A 102 13.74 20.63 6.90
C MET A 102 13.40 22.02 6.40
N ASP A 103 14.29 23.00 6.64
CA ASP A 103 14.14 24.38 6.17
C ASP A 103 14.04 24.44 4.63
N ALA A 104 14.92 23.71 3.93
CA ALA A 104 14.89 23.62 2.46
C ALA A 104 13.60 22.94 1.94
N ILE A 105 13.06 21.95 2.66
CA ILE A 105 11.79 21.34 2.31
C ILE A 105 10.65 22.33 2.53
N GLU A 106 10.66 23.11 3.62
CA GLU A 106 9.64 24.13 3.91
C GLU A 106 9.59 25.22 2.84
N GLU A 107 10.76 25.75 2.44
CA GLU A 107 10.87 26.71 1.36
C GLU A 107 10.29 26.15 0.06
N TRP A 108 10.69 24.94 -0.31
CA TRP A 108 10.18 24.26 -1.51
C TRP A 108 8.67 24.01 -1.45
N LEU A 109 8.12 23.57 -0.30
CA LEU A 109 6.68 23.39 -0.12
C LEU A 109 5.92 24.70 -0.32
N THR A 110 6.47 25.80 0.17
CA THR A 110 5.91 27.15 0.01
C THR A 110 5.89 27.55 -1.47
N GLU A 111 6.97 27.31 -2.20
CA GLU A 111 7.04 27.54 -3.65
C GLU A 111 5.98 26.71 -4.42
N GLN A 112 5.83 25.42 -4.08
CA GLN A 112 4.81 24.58 -4.71
C GLN A 112 3.39 25.09 -4.43
N HIS A 113 3.14 25.52 -3.20
CA HIS A 113 1.85 26.10 -2.83
C HIS A 113 1.54 27.37 -3.63
N LEU A 114 2.50 28.30 -3.73
CA LEU A 114 2.37 29.52 -4.54
C LEU A 114 2.16 29.22 -6.02
N ALA A 115 2.71 28.12 -6.52
CA ALA A 115 2.47 27.60 -7.86
C ALA A 115 1.12 26.87 -8.03
N GLY A 116 0.28 26.82 -6.99
CA GLY A 116 -1.03 26.14 -7.00
C GLY A 116 -0.94 24.60 -6.92
N LYS A 117 0.22 24.05 -6.60
CA LYS A 117 0.42 22.60 -6.54
C LYS A 117 0.12 22.01 -5.18
N THR A 118 -0.31 20.76 -5.17
CA THR A 118 -0.52 19.95 -3.96
C THR A 118 0.59 18.91 -3.83
N VAL A 119 1.30 18.94 -2.70
CA VAL A 119 2.38 18.00 -2.42
C VAL A 119 1.86 16.85 -1.58
N ILE A 120 2.17 15.61 -1.99
CA ILE A 120 1.75 14.38 -1.33
C ILE A 120 2.99 13.53 -1.03
N VAL A 121 3.19 13.16 0.23
CA VAL A 121 4.22 12.21 0.67
C VAL A 121 3.54 10.93 1.11
N MET A 122 3.76 9.85 0.37
CA MET A 122 3.23 8.51 0.67
C MET A 122 4.33 7.64 1.28
N ILE A 123 4.07 7.06 2.43
CA ILE A 123 5.07 6.30 3.19
C ILE A 123 4.53 4.90 3.44
N ASP A 124 5.22 3.90 2.89
CA ASP A 124 4.92 2.48 3.13
C ASP A 124 5.71 1.96 4.34
N GLU A 125 5.27 0.84 4.92
CA GLU A 125 5.89 0.21 6.08
C GLU A 125 6.11 1.18 7.25
N ALA A 126 5.17 2.09 7.49
CA ALA A 126 5.29 3.18 8.47
C ALA A 126 5.45 2.70 9.92
N GLN A 127 5.16 1.43 10.25
CA GLN A 127 5.49 0.85 11.55
C GLN A 127 7.00 0.79 11.80
N LEU A 128 7.83 0.82 10.76
CA LEU A 128 9.28 0.84 10.88
C LEU A 128 9.85 2.24 11.19
N LEU A 129 9.04 3.28 11.09
CA LEU A 129 9.46 4.66 11.37
C LEU A 129 9.95 4.80 12.80
N ARG A 130 11.14 5.39 12.93
CA ARG A 130 11.71 5.79 14.22
C ARG A 130 10.94 6.99 14.77
N LEU A 131 10.98 7.17 16.08
CA LEU A 131 10.31 8.30 16.73
C LEU A 131 10.73 9.65 16.15
N GLU A 132 12.01 9.85 15.95
CA GLU A 132 12.59 11.09 15.40
C GLU A 132 12.06 11.38 13.99
N THR A 133 11.89 10.32 13.19
CA THR A 133 11.30 10.41 11.84
C THR A 133 9.81 10.75 11.91
N MET A 134 9.08 10.16 12.85
CA MET A 134 7.68 10.51 13.12
C MET A 134 7.52 11.97 13.51
N GLU A 135 8.46 12.50 14.34
CA GLU A 135 8.47 13.92 14.69
C GLU A 135 8.75 14.84 13.49
N SER A 136 9.60 14.39 12.55
CA SER A 136 9.80 15.13 11.28
C SER A 136 8.54 15.17 10.43
N ILE A 137 7.82 14.05 10.32
CA ILE A 137 6.53 14.01 9.62
C ILE A 137 5.53 14.95 10.31
N ARG A 138 5.50 14.95 11.65
CA ARG A 138 4.67 15.89 12.40
C ARG A 138 5.02 17.36 12.11
N SER A 139 6.31 17.67 11.95
CA SER A 139 6.77 19.01 11.57
C SER A 139 6.34 19.36 10.15
N LEU A 140 6.45 18.46 9.19
CA LEU A 140 5.92 18.65 7.83
C LEU A 140 4.41 18.97 7.83
N LEU A 141 3.64 18.30 8.69
CA LEU A 141 2.21 18.55 8.87
C LEU A 141 1.87 19.87 9.58
N ASN A 142 2.85 20.52 10.18
CA ASN A 142 2.67 21.85 10.78
C ASN A 142 2.88 23.00 9.77
N TYR A 143 3.50 22.71 8.62
CA TYR A 143 3.63 23.70 7.55
C TYR A 143 2.24 23.93 6.94
N GLU A 144 1.67 25.09 7.23
CA GLU A 144 0.31 25.45 6.85
C GLU A 144 0.17 26.95 6.58
N THR A 145 -0.78 27.27 5.75
CA THR A 145 -1.33 28.63 5.64
C THR A 145 -2.43 28.81 6.70
N HIS A 146 -3.16 29.89 6.64
CA HIS A 146 -4.34 30.09 7.51
C HIS A 146 -5.46 29.08 7.27
N THR A 147 -5.49 28.40 6.11
CA THR A 147 -6.61 27.54 5.69
C THR A 147 -6.19 26.14 5.24
N GLU A 148 -4.93 25.90 4.89
CA GLU A 148 -4.50 24.69 4.18
C GLU A 148 -3.15 24.17 4.70
N LYS A 149 -2.99 22.85 4.72
CA LYS A 149 -1.69 22.20 4.92
C LYS A 149 -0.88 22.22 3.62
N LEU A 150 0.40 22.58 3.69
CA LEU A 150 1.29 22.62 2.53
C LEU A 150 1.67 21.21 2.03
N CYS A 151 1.68 20.22 2.95
CA CYS A 151 2.03 18.84 2.65
C CYS A 151 0.92 17.89 3.09
N GLN A 152 0.53 16.98 2.20
CA GLN A 152 -0.37 15.89 2.49
C GLN A 152 0.44 14.62 2.72
N VAL A 153 0.16 13.89 3.79
CA VAL A 153 0.89 12.66 4.13
C VAL A 153 -0.07 11.48 4.15
N VAL A 154 0.29 10.39 3.49
CA VAL A 154 -0.43 9.11 3.56
C VAL A 154 0.51 8.08 4.15
N LEU A 155 0.22 7.59 5.35
CA LEU A 155 0.99 6.53 6.00
C LEU A 155 0.31 5.18 5.80
N ALA A 156 1.02 4.18 5.31
CA ALA A 156 0.57 2.81 5.32
C ALA A 156 1.44 1.98 6.28
N GLY A 157 0.81 1.25 7.19
CA GLY A 157 1.51 0.46 8.19
C GLY A 157 0.68 -0.67 8.76
N GLN A 158 1.32 -1.52 9.55
CA GLN A 158 0.67 -2.65 10.23
C GLN A 158 -0.20 -2.17 11.40
N LEU A 159 -1.02 -3.07 11.95
CA LEU A 159 -1.91 -2.74 13.07
C LEU A 159 -1.17 -2.29 14.32
N ASP A 160 0.08 -2.75 14.52
CA ASP A 160 0.94 -2.28 15.61
C ASP A 160 1.25 -0.77 15.53
N LEU A 161 1.34 -0.20 14.31
CA LEU A 161 1.44 1.25 14.14
C LEU A 161 0.19 1.96 14.66
N ARG A 162 -1.01 1.43 14.36
CA ARG A 162 -2.27 1.98 14.87
C ARG A 162 -2.27 1.96 16.40
N ASP A 163 -1.88 0.83 17.01
CA ASP A 163 -1.88 0.67 18.45
C ASP A 163 -0.83 1.58 19.13
N ARG A 164 0.34 1.76 18.51
CA ARG A 164 1.33 2.77 18.93
C ARG A 164 0.75 4.18 18.89
N MET A 165 0.02 4.55 17.84
CA MET A 165 -0.62 5.87 17.70
C MET A 165 -1.71 6.11 18.74
N LEU A 166 -2.30 5.07 19.34
CA LEU A 166 -3.26 5.20 20.43
C LEU A 166 -2.60 5.55 21.78
N THR A 167 -1.29 5.38 21.93
CA THR A 167 -0.56 5.68 23.15
C THR A 167 -0.45 7.18 23.40
N ARG A 168 -0.27 7.57 24.68
CA ARG A 168 -0.13 8.97 25.10
C ARG A 168 1.00 9.71 24.36
N ARG A 169 2.08 9.00 24.01
CA ARG A 169 3.25 9.53 23.31
C ARG A 169 2.91 10.08 21.92
N TYR A 170 1.93 9.47 21.24
CA TYR A 170 1.51 9.85 19.88
C TYR A 170 0.20 10.65 19.85
N LYS A 171 -0.30 11.14 20.99
CA LYS A 171 -1.57 11.90 21.08
C LYS A 171 -1.62 13.07 20.09
N ALA A 172 -0.53 13.82 19.99
CA ALA A 172 -0.43 14.97 19.08
C ALA A 172 -0.39 14.56 17.60
N PHE A 173 0.08 13.35 17.28
CA PHE A 173 0.06 12.80 15.94
C PHE A 173 -1.35 12.26 15.59
N LYS A 174 -1.95 11.50 16.50
CA LYS A 174 -3.31 10.97 16.34
C LYS A 174 -4.35 12.05 16.04
N SER A 175 -4.27 13.21 16.70
CA SER A 175 -5.21 14.31 16.48
C SER A 175 -5.16 14.93 15.08
N ARG A 176 -4.13 14.59 14.27
CA ARG A 176 -3.96 15.04 12.88
C ARG A 176 -4.47 14.06 11.84
N ILE A 177 -4.83 12.85 12.25
CA ILE A 177 -5.36 11.83 11.30
C ILE A 177 -6.78 12.22 10.94
N VAL A 178 -7.00 12.49 9.66
CA VAL A 178 -8.30 12.90 9.11
C VAL A 178 -9.03 11.73 8.46
N ALA A 179 -8.30 10.87 7.72
CA ALA A 179 -8.85 9.72 7.04
C ALA A 179 -8.12 8.42 7.49
N PRO A 180 -8.52 7.82 8.62
CA PRO A 180 -8.05 6.50 9.01
C PRO A 180 -8.78 5.42 8.22
N VAL A 181 -8.05 4.47 7.67
CA VAL A 181 -8.54 3.29 6.95
C VAL A 181 -7.96 2.05 7.59
N VAL A 182 -8.79 1.07 7.87
CA VAL A 182 -8.35 -0.27 8.29
C VAL A 182 -8.74 -1.24 7.17
N LEU A 183 -7.74 -1.91 6.60
CA LEU A 183 -7.97 -2.95 5.61
C LEU A 183 -8.35 -4.24 6.31
N GLU A 184 -9.35 -4.92 5.77
CA GLU A 184 -9.89 -6.16 6.30
C GLU A 184 -9.60 -7.34 5.35
N LEU A 185 -9.78 -8.54 5.85
CA LEU A 185 -9.76 -9.78 5.05
C LEU A 185 -10.94 -9.80 4.08
N PHE A 186 -10.74 -10.39 2.92
CA PHE A 186 -11.84 -10.58 1.99
C PHE A 186 -12.81 -11.66 2.51
N SER A 187 -14.09 -11.38 2.40
CA SER A 187 -15.12 -12.39 2.51
C SER A 187 -15.04 -13.40 1.35
N LEU A 188 -15.80 -14.49 1.42
CA LEU A 188 -15.91 -15.44 0.32
C LEU A 188 -16.42 -14.76 -0.97
N ASP A 189 -17.45 -13.92 -0.85
CA ASP A 189 -18.01 -13.19 -1.99
C ASP A 189 -17.00 -12.22 -2.60
N GLU A 190 -16.21 -11.54 -1.77
CA GLU A 190 -15.13 -10.64 -2.24
C GLU A 190 -13.99 -11.43 -2.87
N THR A 191 -13.68 -12.64 -2.37
CA THR A 191 -12.70 -13.55 -2.98
C THR A 191 -13.15 -13.99 -4.37
N LEU A 192 -14.43 -14.40 -4.51
CA LEU A 192 -15.06 -14.73 -5.79
C LEU A 192 -14.99 -13.56 -6.77
N ALA A 193 -15.41 -12.39 -6.31
CA ALA A 193 -15.44 -11.17 -7.12
C ALA A 193 -14.02 -10.72 -7.55
N MET A 194 -13.02 -10.83 -6.68
CA MET A 194 -11.63 -10.48 -7.00
C MET A 194 -11.04 -11.40 -8.06
N ILE A 195 -11.28 -12.73 -7.96
CA ILE A 195 -10.81 -13.69 -8.96
C ILE A 195 -11.49 -13.43 -10.31
N ALA A 196 -12.80 -13.21 -10.32
CA ALA A 196 -13.56 -12.88 -11.53
C ALA A 196 -13.08 -11.57 -12.17
N TYR A 197 -12.91 -10.51 -11.36
CA TYR A 197 -12.41 -9.21 -11.80
C TYR A 197 -11.05 -9.32 -12.50
N ARG A 198 -10.11 -10.10 -11.96
CA ARG A 198 -8.78 -10.26 -12.57
C ARG A 198 -8.85 -10.95 -13.92
N HIS A 199 -9.68 -11.96 -14.07
CA HIS A 199 -9.89 -12.64 -15.36
C HIS A 199 -10.55 -11.70 -16.38
N GLU A 200 -11.53 -10.91 -15.97
CA GLU A 200 -12.17 -9.90 -16.81
C GLU A 200 -11.18 -8.81 -17.24
N TYR A 201 -10.43 -8.26 -16.30
CA TYR A 201 -9.41 -7.24 -16.55
C TYR A 201 -8.40 -7.67 -17.63
N TRP A 202 -7.88 -8.91 -17.50
CA TRP A 202 -6.93 -9.47 -18.45
C TRP A 202 -7.58 -10.11 -19.68
N ARG A 203 -8.90 -10.11 -19.76
CA ARG A 203 -9.70 -10.71 -20.87
C ARG A 203 -9.36 -12.16 -21.13
N VAL A 204 -9.19 -12.94 -20.07
CA VAL A 204 -8.93 -14.38 -20.13
C VAL A 204 -10.07 -15.17 -19.48
N PRO A 205 -10.41 -16.37 -19.98
CA PRO A 205 -11.47 -17.19 -19.39
C PRO A 205 -11.17 -17.54 -17.93
N ASN A 206 -12.17 -17.39 -17.05
CA ASN A 206 -12.08 -17.87 -15.68
C ASN A 206 -12.27 -19.40 -15.67
N ARG A 207 -11.23 -20.12 -15.24
CA ARG A 207 -11.20 -21.59 -15.18
C ARG A 207 -11.48 -22.12 -13.77
N PHE A 208 -11.59 -21.26 -12.76
CA PHE A 208 -11.83 -21.67 -11.39
C PHE A 208 -13.32 -22.04 -11.20
N THR A 209 -13.57 -23.25 -10.68
CA THR A 209 -14.90 -23.64 -10.25
C THR A 209 -15.25 -22.94 -8.95
N HIS A 210 -16.55 -22.82 -8.63
CA HIS A 210 -17.00 -22.22 -7.36
C HIS A 210 -16.36 -22.94 -6.16
N ALA A 211 -16.38 -24.26 -6.15
CA ALA A 211 -15.77 -25.07 -5.10
C ALA A 211 -14.25 -24.85 -4.97
N ALA A 212 -13.55 -24.53 -6.08
CA ALA A 212 -12.13 -24.18 -6.03
C ALA A 212 -11.92 -22.82 -5.32
N VAL A 213 -12.78 -21.84 -5.59
CA VAL A 213 -12.70 -20.53 -4.92
C VAL A 213 -13.03 -20.63 -3.43
N GLU A 214 -14.05 -21.41 -3.06
CA GLU A 214 -14.33 -21.73 -1.66
C GLU A 214 -13.09 -22.31 -0.98
N ARG A 215 -12.43 -23.27 -1.65
CA ARG A 215 -11.20 -23.89 -1.12
C ARG A 215 -10.04 -22.92 -1.03
N VAL A 216 -9.86 -22.00 -1.99
CA VAL A 216 -8.88 -20.92 -1.91
C VAL A 216 -9.17 -20.05 -0.68
N HIS A 217 -10.42 -19.64 -0.50
CA HIS A 217 -10.83 -18.79 0.63
C HIS A 217 -10.58 -19.48 1.98
N GLU A 218 -10.96 -20.75 2.12
CA GLU A 218 -10.69 -21.55 3.32
C GLU A 218 -9.20 -21.59 3.70
N LEU A 219 -8.33 -21.85 2.72
CA LEU A 219 -6.90 -22.00 2.94
C LEU A 219 -6.17 -20.67 3.16
N THR A 220 -6.66 -19.59 2.55
CA THR A 220 -6.04 -18.26 2.63
C THR A 220 -6.68 -17.37 3.69
N GLN A 221 -7.82 -17.80 4.28
CA GLN A 221 -8.60 -17.01 5.23
C GLN A 221 -8.93 -15.61 4.72
N GLY A 222 -9.05 -15.45 3.40
CA GLY A 222 -9.37 -14.18 2.76
C GLY A 222 -8.19 -13.19 2.68
N VAL A 223 -6.95 -13.60 2.95
CA VAL A 223 -5.78 -12.73 2.79
C VAL A 223 -5.51 -12.46 1.31
N PRO A 224 -5.63 -11.20 0.81
CA PRO A 224 -5.56 -10.89 -0.63
C PRO A 224 -4.28 -11.38 -1.32
N ARG A 225 -3.13 -11.23 -0.67
CA ARG A 225 -1.84 -11.69 -1.20
C ARG A 225 -1.79 -13.20 -1.36
N ASP A 226 -2.29 -13.93 -0.37
CA ASP A 226 -2.25 -15.39 -0.38
C ASP A 226 -3.25 -15.96 -1.40
N ILE A 227 -4.41 -15.29 -1.61
CA ILE A 227 -5.34 -15.62 -2.70
C ILE A 227 -4.64 -15.49 -4.05
N VAL A 228 -3.95 -14.37 -4.31
CA VAL A 228 -3.20 -14.14 -5.56
C VAL A 228 -2.13 -15.22 -5.76
N LEU A 229 -1.35 -15.52 -4.73
CA LEU A 229 -0.33 -16.57 -4.77
C LEU A 229 -0.94 -17.93 -5.09
N MET A 230 -1.98 -18.32 -4.35
CA MET A 230 -2.65 -19.62 -4.51
C MET A 230 -3.22 -19.78 -5.92
N CYS A 231 -3.96 -18.78 -6.39
CA CYS A 231 -4.54 -18.79 -7.73
C CYS A 231 -3.47 -18.83 -8.84
N GLY A 232 -2.36 -18.09 -8.68
CA GLY A 232 -1.25 -18.13 -9.63
C GLY A 232 -0.62 -19.52 -9.75
N TYR A 233 -0.35 -20.16 -8.61
CA TYR A 233 0.18 -21.53 -8.62
C TYR A 233 -0.82 -22.55 -9.18
N ALA A 234 -2.11 -22.41 -8.87
CA ALA A 234 -3.15 -23.29 -9.40
C ALA A 234 -3.29 -23.17 -10.91
N LEU A 235 -3.19 -21.95 -11.48
CA LEU A 235 -3.17 -21.73 -12.93
C LEU A 235 -1.97 -22.43 -13.58
N THR A 236 -0.76 -22.22 -13.05
CA THR A 236 0.45 -22.89 -13.56
C THR A 236 0.29 -24.43 -13.56
N LEU A 237 -0.23 -24.99 -12.47
CA LEU A 237 -0.48 -26.43 -12.40
C LEU A 237 -1.56 -26.92 -13.38
N ALA A 238 -2.58 -26.11 -13.62
CA ALA A 238 -3.61 -26.42 -14.60
C ALA A 238 -3.07 -26.41 -16.03
N ASP A 239 -2.19 -25.47 -16.34
CA ASP A 239 -1.53 -25.39 -17.66
C ASP A 239 -0.55 -26.54 -17.88
N GLU A 240 0.28 -26.90 -16.90
CA GLU A 240 1.16 -28.08 -16.94
C GLU A 240 0.39 -29.39 -17.22
N ARG A 241 -0.87 -29.48 -16.79
CA ARG A 241 -1.72 -30.65 -16.91
C ARG A 241 -2.73 -30.59 -18.04
N HIS A 242 -2.72 -29.51 -18.80
CA HIS A 242 -3.73 -29.21 -19.82
C HIS A 242 -5.18 -29.33 -19.29
N SER A 243 -5.39 -28.97 -18.01
CA SER A 243 -6.71 -29.04 -17.37
C SER A 243 -7.57 -27.86 -17.82
N PRO A 244 -8.77 -28.09 -18.37
CA PRO A 244 -9.65 -27.00 -18.80
C PRO A 244 -10.30 -26.26 -17.61
N GLN A 245 -10.36 -26.91 -16.44
CA GLN A 245 -10.95 -26.36 -15.21
C GLN A 245 -10.03 -26.55 -14.01
N ILE A 246 -10.15 -25.66 -13.04
CA ILE A 246 -9.43 -25.70 -11.77
C ILE A 246 -10.44 -26.03 -10.67
N GLY A 247 -10.35 -27.25 -10.18
CA GLY A 247 -11.11 -27.76 -9.04
C GLY A 247 -10.34 -27.69 -7.73
N PRO A 248 -10.97 -28.03 -6.59
CA PRO A 248 -10.36 -28.02 -5.26
C PRO A 248 -9.05 -28.82 -5.17
N GLU A 249 -8.95 -29.94 -5.90
CA GLU A 249 -7.75 -30.77 -5.90
C GLU A 249 -6.49 -30.05 -6.41
N LEU A 250 -6.63 -29.17 -7.40
CA LEU A 250 -5.53 -28.35 -7.90
C LEU A 250 -5.13 -27.28 -6.89
N ILE A 251 -6.09 -26.76 -6.13
CA ILE A 251 -5.87 -25.79 -5.05
C ILE A 251 -5.07 -26.47 -3.92
N ASP A 252 -5.45 -27.65 -3.47
CA ASP A 252 -4.73 -28.41 -2.43
C ASP A 252 -3.27 -28.69 -2.84
N ARG A 253 -3.05 -29.01 -4.10
CA ARG A 253 -1.69 -29.19 -4.65
C ARG A 253 -0.90 -27.91 -4.72
N ALA A 254 -1.54 -26.79 -5.08
CA ALA A 254 -0.91 -25.47 -5.07
C ALA A 254 -0.50 -25.08 -3.64
N ALA A 255 -1.38 -25.33 -2.67
CA ALA A 255 -1.11 -25.10 -1.26
C ALA A 255 0.10 -25.90 -0.76
N SER A 256 0.18 -27.19 -1.09
CA SER A 256 1.31 -28.04 -0.72
C SER A 256 2.63 -27.53 -1.29
N LYS A 257 2.68 -27.11 -2.56
CA LYS A 257 3.87 -26.50 -3.17
C LYS A 257 4.28 -25.18 -2.48
N LEU A 258 3.31 -24.35 -2.09
CA LEU A 258 3.56 -23.07 -1.41
C LEU A 258 4.13 -23.28 0.00
N LEU A 259 3.64 -24.26 0.75
CA LEU A 259 4.16 -24.62 2.07
C LEU A 259 5.60 -25.11 1.99
N MET A 260 5.91 -26.05 1.08
CA MET A 260 7.27 -26.54 0.86
C MET A 260 8.26 -25.42 0.47
N LYS A 261 7.79 -24.41 -0.30
CA LYS A 261 8.62 -23.26 -0.65
C LYS A 261 8.91 -22.38 0.56
N LYS A 262 7.91 -22.09 1.39
CA LYS A 262 8.07 -21.30 2.62
C LYS A 262 9.02 -22.00 3.61
N GLU A 263 8.92 -23.31 3.76
CA GLU A 263 9.83 -24.09 4.63
C GLU A 263 11.28 -24.04 4.15
N ARG A 264 11.52 -24.15 2.83
CA ARG A 264 12.88 -24.03 2.25
C ARG A 264 13.46 -22.63 2.43
N GLU A 265 12.67 -21.58 2.18
CA GLU A 265 13.09 -20.19 2.37
C GLU A 265 13.41 -19.90 3.84
N ALA A 266 12.62 -20.43 4.79
CA ALA A 266 12.88 -20.31 6.22
C ALA A 266 14.16 -21.05 6.65
N ALA A 267 14.44 -22.24 6.10
CA ALA A 267 15.65 -22.97 6.38
C ALA A 267 16.92 -22.24 5.89
N VAL A 268 16.87 -21.64 4.69
CA VAL A 268 17.99 -20.87 4.11
C VAL A 268 18.22 -19.55 4.89
N ALA A 269 17.18 -18.94 5.44
CA ALA A 269 17.31 -17.70 6.22
C ALA A 269 17.82 -17.94 7.65
N ALA A 270 17.85 -19.20 8.11
CA ALA A 270 18.35 -19.61 9.43
C ALA A 270 19.82 -20.05 9.42
N GLU A 271 20.44 -20.21 8.25
CA GLU A 271 21.88 -20.42 8.03
C GLU A 271 22.62 -19.09 7.84
#